data_ff51c5d38ab302ebe8196d6129acb627
#
_entry.id   ff51c5d38ab302ebe8196d6129acb627
#
_cell.length_a   1.000
_cell.length_b   1.000
_cell.length_c   1.000
_cell.angle_alpha   90.00
_cell.angle_beta   90.00
_cell.angle_gamma   90.00
#
_symmetry.space_group_name_H-M   'P 1'
#
loop_
_entity.id
_entity.type
_entity.pdbx_description
1 polymer ?
#
loop_
_entity_poly.entity_id
_entity_poly.type
_entity_poly.pdbx_seq_one_letter_code
_entity_poly.pdbx_strand_id
1 'polypeptide(L)'
;MIENYFDNIAEIMERQKEKGLKKYGCLLEENKTLSIFQRIEHLQEELIDGLQYCEHLKASYKDNLTVNDYQRMAMRTAGDYNTQYDMLRNAVYGLNGESGEVIDILKKHEFQGHDFNRDKIIDEAGDVCWYLALLASSLNVSLEEIMQRNVEKLMKRYPEGFDKARSINRLEK
;
A
#
# COMPACT_ATOMS: atom_id res chain seq x y z
N MET A 1 8.34 -6.87 14.10
CA MET A 1 7.73 -7.71 15.17
C MET A 1 6.46 -8.31 14.57
N ILE A 2 6.41 -9.61 14.42
CA ILE A 2 5.16 -10.29 14.07
C ILE A 2 4.36 -10.29 15.37
N GLU A 3 3.35 -9.40 15.45
CA GLU A 3 2.35 -9.50 16.52
C GLU A 3 1.82 -10.94 16.53
N ASN A 4 1.80 -11.55 17.71
CA ASN A 4 1.35 -12.91 17.83
C ASN A 4 -0.17 -12.94 17.65
N TYR A 5 -0.62 -13.29 16.45
CA TYR A 5 -2.05 -13.40 16.11
C TYR A 5 -2.85 -14.23 17.12
N PHE A 6 -2.23 -15.22 17.73
CA PHE A 6 -2.88 -16.07 18.74
C PHE A 6 -3.18 -15.30 20.02
N ASP A 7 -2.29 -14.41 20.45
CA ASP A 7 -2.54 -13.59 21.64
C ASP A 7 -3.70 -12.61 21.40
N ASN A 8 -3.75 -11.97 20.23
CA ASN A 8 -4.87 -11.11 19.85
C ASN A 8 -6.20 -11.88 19.79
N ILE A 9 -6.21 -13.09 19.24
CA ILE A 9 -7.41 -13.94 19.20
C ILE A 9 -7.84 -14.32 20.62
N ALA A 10 -6.93 -14.70 21.50
CA ALA A 10 -7.23 -15.04 22.88
C ALA A 10 -7.85 -13.87 23.64
N GLU A 11 -7.33 -12.65 23.49
CA GLU A 11 -7.90 -11.43 24.07
C GLU A 11 -9.34 -11.13 23.54
N ILE A 12 -9.54 -11.34 22.24
CA ILE A 12 -10.88 -11.16 21.63
C ILE A 12 -11.86 -12.19 22.21
N MET A 13 -11.45 -13.44 22.33
CA MET A 13 -12.26 -14.52 22.89
C MET A 13 -12.66 -14.25 24.34
N GLU A 14 -11.74 -13.81 25.20
CA GLU A 14 -12.04 -13.50 26.60
C GLU A 14 -13.01 -12.31 26.69
N ARG A 15 -12.80 -11.28 25.90
CA ARG A 15 -13.70 -10.13 25.83
C ARG A 15 -15.11 -10.48 25.32
N GLN A 16 -15.22 -11.43 24.38
CA GLN A 16 -16.53 -11.92 23.91
C GLN A 16 -17.24 -12.75 24.98
N LYS A 17 -16.50 -13.59 25.70
CA LYS A 17 -16.99 -14.37 26.83
C LYS A 17 -17.55 -13.45 27.95
N GLU A 18 -16.84 -12.40 28.33
CA GLU A 18 -17.29 -11.39 29.30
C GLU A 18 -18.58 -10.69 28.84
N LYS A 19 -18.64 -10.31 27.56
CA LYS A 19 -19.86 -9.71 26.98
C LYS A 19 -21.04 -10.69 27.00
N GLY A 20 -20.81 -11.95 26.66
CA GLY A 20 -21.83 -13.00 26.72
C GLY A 20 -22.36 -13.21 28.13
N LEU A 21 -21.49 -13.33 29.12
CA LEU A 21 -21.87 -13.43 30.52
C LEU A 21 -22.68 -12.23 31.01
N LYS A 22 -22.27 -11.02 30.63
CA LYS A 22 -22.98 -9.79 30.98
C LYS A 22 -24.36 -9.69 30.35
N LYS A 23 -24.53 -10.17 29.12
CA LYS A 23 -25.77 -10.08 28.35
C LYS A 23 -26.76 -11.19 28.67
N TYR A 24 -26.27 -12.40 28.87
CA TYR A 24 -27.09 -13.59 28.99
C TYR A 24 -27.05 -14.25 30.38
N GLY A 25 -26.20 -13.80 31.30
CA GLY A 25 -26.06 -14.33 32.65
C GLY A 25 -25.42 -15.72 32.76
N CYS A 26 -25.01 -16.32 31.63
CA CYS A 26 -24.36 -17.64 31.56
C CYS A 26 -23.50 -17.73 30.33
N LEU A 27 -22.60 -18.72 30.30
CA LEU A 27 -21.84 -19.06 29.11
C LEU A 27 -22.76 -19.68 28.03
N LEU A 28 -22.37 -19.54 26.77
CA LEU A 28 -23.13 -20.11 25.64
C LEU A 28 -23.36 -21.61 25.77
N GLU A 29 -22.38 -22.34 26.32
CA GLU A 29 -22.43 -23.76 26.58
C GLU A 29 -23.47 -24.12 27.65
N GLU A 30 -23.69 -23.23 28.61
CA GLU A 30 -24.62 -23.41 29.74
C GLU A 30 -26.02 -22.94 29.42
N ASN A 31 -26.23 -22.18 28.35
CA ASN A 31 -27.51 -21.62 27.97
C ASN A 31 -28.45 -22.71 27.40
N LYS A 32 -29.32 -23.24 28.25
CA LYS A 32 -30.30 -24.25 27.88
C LYS A 32 -31.63 -23.67 27.37
N THR A 33 -31.76 -22.34 27.32
CA THR A 33 -32.99 -21.66 26.91
C THR A 33 -33.18 -21.63 25.39
N LEU A 34 -32.11 -21.74 24.63
CA LEU A 34 -32.15 -21.74 23.16
C LEU A 34 -32.20 -23.18 22.63
N SER A 35 -33.12 -23.45 21.72
CA SER A 35 -33.15 -24.68 20.95
C SER A 35 -31.94 -24.76 20.02
N ILE A 36 -31.60 -25.98 19.55
CA ILE A 36 -30.54 -26.18 18.56
C ILE A 36 -30.81 -25.35 17.30
N PHE A 37 -32.08 -25.26 16.89
CA PHE A 37 -32.47 -24.48 15.71
C PHE A 37 -32.17 -22.99 15.90
N GLN A 38 -32.54 -22.40 17.02
CA GLN A 38 -32.23 -21.00 17.35
C GLN A 38 -30.75 -20.73 17.45
N ARG A 39 -29.91 -21.68 17.93
CA ARG A 39 -28.47 -21.55 17.94
C ARG A 39 -27.87 -21.54 16.52
N ILE A 40 -28.46 -22.34 15.61
CA ILE A 40 -28.06 -22.36 14.20
C ILE A 40 -28.44 -21.02 13.54
N GLU A 41 -29.62 -20.49 13.79
CA GLU A 41 -30.05 -19.19 13.26
C GLU A 41 -29.11 -18.06 13.74
N HIS A 42 -28.78 -18.01 15.02
CA HIS A 42 -27.80 -17.03 15.53
C HIS A 42 -26.42 -17.18 14.88
N LEU A 43 -25.94 -18.41 14.68
CA LEU A 43 -24.68 -18.63 13.97
C LEU A 43 -24.74 -18.15 12.52
N GLN A 44 -25.87 -18.35 11.84
CA GLN A 44 -26.06 -17.85 10.48
C GLN A 44 -26.07 -16.32 10.43
N GLU A 45 -26.70 -15.64 11.39
CA GLU A 45 -26.67 -14.18 11.50
C GLU A 45 -25.24 -13.65 11.68
N GLU A 46 -24.46 -14.22 12.60
CA GLU A 46 -23.05 -13.85 12.82
C GLU A 46 -22.17 -14.08 11.60
N LEU A 47 -22.40 -15.17 10.85
CA LEU A 47 -21.69 -15.44 9.60
C LEU A 47 -22.04 -14.42 8.50
N ILE A 48 -23.30 -14.01 8.41
CA ILE A 48 -23.75 -12.98 7.47
C ILE A 48 -23.12 -11.64 7.82
N ASP A 49 -23.11 -11.26 9.11
CA ASP A 49 -22.45 -10.05 9.57
C ASP A 49 -20.95 -10.08 9.25
N GLY A 50 -20.28 -11.22 9.48
CA GLY A 50 -18.88 -11.43 9.10
C GLY A 50 -18.65 -11.23 7.61
N LEU A 51 -19.53 -11.73 6.73
CA LEU A 51 -19.47 -11.50 5.29
C LEU A 51 -19.65 -10.04 4.91
N GLN A 52 -20.59 -9.32 5.56
CA GLN A 52 -20.78 -7.89 5.32
C GLN A 52 -19.54 -7.08 5.70
N TYR A 53 -18.89 -7.40 6.83
CA TYR A 53 -17.61 -6.79 7.19
C TYR A 53 -16.52 -7.06 6.16
N CYS A 54 -16.43 -8.28 5.63
CA CYS A 54 -15.48 -8.61 4.56
C CYS A 54 -15.74 -7.79 3.29
N GLU A 55 -16.98 -7.63 2.87
CA GLU A 55 -17.33 -6.83 1.69
C GLU A 55 -17.07 -5.33 1.94
N HIS A 56 -17.33 -4.83 3.14
CA HIS A 56 -16.98 -3.45 3.51
C HIS A 56 -15.46 -3.21 3.47
N LEU A 57 -14.66 -4.16 4.01
CA LEU A 57 -13.20 -4.09 3.94
C LEU A 57 -12.70 -4.15 2.50
N LYS A 58 -13.28 -4.99 1.65
CA LYS A 58 -12.93 -5.04 0.21
C LYS A 58 -13.25 -3.73 -0.51
N ALA A 59 -14.41 -3.11 -0.21
CA ALA A 59 -14.76 -1.81 -0.76
C ALA A 59 -13.76 -0.74 -0.31
N SER A 60 -13.46 -0.66 0.99
CA SER A 60 -12.47 0.27 1.56
C SER A 60 -11.07 0.03 1.00
N TYR A 61 -10.70 -1.22 0.70
CA TYR A 61 -9.41 -1.55 0.10
C TYR A 61 -9.30 -1.10 -1.36
N LYS A 62 -10.41 -1.11 -2.12
CA LYS A 62 -10.43 -0.59 -3.50
C LYS A 62 -10.18 0.92 -3.57
N ASP A 63 -10.60 1.66 -2.53
CA ASP A 63 -10.45 3.11 -2.45
C ASP A 63 -9.05 3.53 -1.94
N ASN A 64 -8.26 2.60 -1.41
CA ASN A 64 -6.92 2.83 -0.86
C ASN A 64 -5.87 2.02 -1.63
N LEU A 65 -5.45 2.55 -2.78
CA LEU A 65 -4.35 1.96 -3.54
C LEU A 65 -3.05 2.05 -2.74
N THR A 66 -2.54 0.91 -2.26
CA THR A 66 -1.23 0.86 -1.61
C THR A 66 -0.11 0.89 -2.65
N VAL A 67 1.11 1.25 -2.23
CA VAL A 67 2.30 1.24 -3.11
C VAL A 67 2.56 -0.16 -3.67
N ASN A 68 2.37 -1.20 -2.85
CA ASN A 68 2.55 -2.59 -3.27
C ASN A 68 1.46 -3.05 -4.25
N ASP A 69 0.21 -2.57 -4.07
CA ASP A 69 -0.86 -2.84 -5.02
C ASP A 69 -0.59 -2.15 -6.34
N TYR A 70 -0.14 -0.91 -6.32
CA TYR A 70 0.27 -0.19 -7.51
C TYR A 70 1.34 -0.95 -8.27
N GLN A 71 2.45 -1.35 -7.61
CA GLN A 71 3.51 -2.11 -8.25
C GLN A 71 2.98 -3.40 -8.89
N ARG A 72 2.16 -4.17 -8.17
CA ARG A 72 1.57 -5.40 -8.68
C ARG A 72 0.68 -5.15 -9.91
N MET A 73 -0.14 -4.08 -9.88
CA MET A 73 -1.03 -3.72 -10.98
C MET A 73 -0.25 -3.21 -12.19
N ALA A 74 0.76 -2.37 -11.98
CA ALA A 74 1.62 -1.85 -13.03
C ALA A 74 2.37 -2.98 -13.75
N MET A 75 2.90 -3.95 -13.02
CA MET A 75 3.64 -5.08 -13.60
C MET A 75 2.77 -6.02 -14.44
N ARG A 76 1.45 -5.93 -14.40
CA ARG A 76 0.57 -6.66 -15.33
C ARG A 76 0.72 -6.20 -16.79
N THR A 77 1.23 -5.00 -16.99
CA THR A 77 1.46 -4.40 -18.32
C THR A 77 2.94 -4.44 -18.72
N ALA A 78 3.80 -4.99 -17.87
CA ALA A 78 5.20 -5.21 -18.21
C ALA A 78 5.32 -6.27 -19.32
N GLY A 79 6.22 -6.01 -20.27
CA GLY A 79 6.53 -6.99 -21.33
C GLY A 79 7.37 -8.16 -20.82
N ASP A 80 7.57 -9.14 -21.68
CA ASP A 80 8.49 -10.25 -21.42
C ASP A 80 9.94 -9.79 -21.58
N TYR A 81 10.79 -10.15 -20.63
CA TYR A 81 12.22 -9.85 -20.64
C TYR A 81 13.02 -11.14 -20.65
N ASN A 82 14.05 -11.21 -21.48
CA ASN A 82 14.91 -12.39 -21.55
C ASN A 82 15.72 -12.58 -20.26
N THR A 83 16.14 -11.49 -19.66
CA THR A 83 16.90 -11.48 -18.40
C THR A 83 16.41 -10.38 -17.47
N GLN A 84 16.66 -10.55 -16.19
CA GLN A 84 16.40 -9.52 -15.18
C GLN A 84 17.22 -8.24 -15.45
N TYR A 85 18.41 -8.38 -16.05
CA TYR A 85 19.22 -7.24 -16.46
C TYR A 85 18.61 -6.46 -17.63
N ASP A 86 17.94 -7.12 -18.56
CA ASP A 86 17.19 -6.44 -19.64
C ASP A 86 16.01 -5.65 -19.06
N MET A 87 15.30 -6.22 -18.11
CA MET A 87 14.25 -5.52 -17.37
C MET A 87 14.78 -4.29 -16.65
N LEU A 88 15.93 -4.41 -15.95
CA LEU A 88 16.58 -3.29 -15.27
C LEU A 88 16.97 -2.17 -16.25
N ARG A 89 17.59 -2.53 -17.39
CA ARG A 89 17.97 -1.55 -18.41
C ARG A 89 16.76 -0.79 -18.95
N ASN A 90 15.69 -1.53 -19.28
CA ASN A 90 14.46 -0.91 -19.75
C ASN A 90 13.88 0.05 -18.70
N ALA A 91 13.84 -0.37 -17.43
CA ALA A 91 13.38 0.47 -16.35
C ALA A 91 14.17 1.79 -16.23
N VAL A 92 15.49 1.72 -16.28
CA VAL A 92 16.34 2.91 -16.18
C VAL A 92 16.21 3.83 -17.39
N TYR A 93 16.15 3.26 -18.60
CA TYR A 93 16.01 4.05 -19.83
C TYR A 93 14.64 4.73 -19.89
N GLY A 94 13.58 4.00 -19.59
CA GLY A 94 12.23 4.55 -19.58
C GLY A 94 12.04 5.60 -18.50
N LEU A 95 12.51 5.37 -17.27
CA LEU A 95 12.49 6.36 -16.20
C LEU A 95 13.10 7.70 -16.62
N ASN A 96 14.24 7.66 -17.34
CA ASN A 96 14.85 8.88 -17.87
C ASN A 96 14.06 9.48 -19.03
N GLY A 97 13.44 8.65 -19.88
CA GLY A 97 12.59 9.08 -21.00
C GLY A 97 11.37 9.84 -20.49
N GLU A 98 10.57 9.23 -19.63
CA GLU A 98 9.33 9.84 -19.11
C GLU A 98 9.62 11.09 -18.27
N SER A 99 10.73 11.10 -17.52
CA SER A 99 11.17 12.34 -16.85
C SER A 99 11.48 13.46 -17.87
N GLY A 100 11.97 13.10 -19.05
CA GLY A 100 12.18 14.02 -20.17
C GLY A 100 10.89 14.55 -20.77
N GLU A 101 9.81 13.74 -20.86
CA GLU A 101 8.50 14.16 -21.33
C GLU A 101 7.89 15.22 -20.37
N VAL A 102 8.02 15.04 -19.07
CA VAL A 102 7.63 16.08 -18.08
C VAL A 102 8.38 17.39 -18.35
N ILE A 103 9.68 17.31 -18.58
CA ILE A 103 10.53 18.50 -18.88
C ILE A 103 10.09 19.15 -20.20
N ASP A 104 9.77 18.38 -21.22
CA ASP A 104 9.37 18.90 -22.54
C ASP A 104 8.05 19.67 -22.47
N ILE A 105 7.09 19.24 -21.64
CA ILE A 105 5.84 19.98 -21.39
C ILE A 105 6.13 21.35 -20.81
N LEU A 106 6.99 21.43 -19.79
CA LEU A 106 7.38 22.72 -19.18
C LEU A 106 8.15 23.59 -20.16
N LYS A 107 9.09 23.03 -20.90
CA LYS A 107 9.87 23.73 -21.92
C LYS A 107 8.97 24.33 -22.99
N LYS A 108 7.97 23.59 -23.48
CA LYS A 108 7.01 24.07 -24.48
C LYS A 108 6.17 25.21 -23.94
N HIS A 109 5.76 25.15 -22.68
CA HIS A 109 5.04 26.24 -22.03
C HIS A 109 5.92 27.49 -21.88
N GLU A 110 7.12 27.33 -21.31
CA GLU A 110 7.97 28.48 -20.95
C GLU A 110 8.60 29.18 -22.17
N PHE A 111 8.95 28.44 -23.23
CA PHE A 111 9.77 28.94 -24.32
C PHE A 111 9.12 28.88 -25.70
N GLN A 112 7.99 28.16 -25.84
CA GLN A 112 7.38 27.99 -27.16
C GLN A 112 5.92 28.47 -27.24
N GLY A 113 5.40 29.08 -26.15
CA GLY A 113 4.07 29.67 -26.13
C GLY A 113 2.91 28.68 -26.05
N HIS A 114 3.15 27.44 -25.65
CA HIS A 114 2.09 26.48 -25.39
C HIS A 114 1.39 26.80 -24.07
N ASP A 115 0.10 26.48 -23.98
CA ASP A 115 -0.65 26.57 -22.73
C ASP A 115 -0.08 25.54 -21.71
N PHE A 116 -0.08 25.93 -20.43
CA PHE A 116 0.28 25.04 -19.35
C PHE A 116 -0.74 23.92 -19.22
N ASN A 117 -0.31 22.68 -19.38
CA ASN A 117 -1.16 21.50 -19.30
C ASN A 117 -0.79 20.64 -18.07
N ARG A 118 -1.49 20.91 -16.96
CA ARG A 118 -1.30 20.20 -15.71
C ARG A 118 -1.62 18.70 -15.83
N ASP A 119 -2.66 18.34 -16.58
CA ASP A 119 -3.12 16.96 -16.67
C ASP A 119 -2.11 16.11 -17.45
N LYS A 120 -1.51 16.64 -18.50
CA LYS A 120 -0.38 15.97 -19.16
C LYS A 120 0.80 15.72 -18.23
N ILE A 121 1.14 16.67 -17.37
CA ILE A 121 2.22 16.46 -16.38
C ILE A 121 1.86 15.33 -15.41
N ILE A 122 0.60 15.22 -15.03
CA ILE A 122 0.13 14.12 -14.16
C ILE A 122 0.23 12.78 -14.88
N ASP A 123 -0.13 12.73 -16.16
CA ASP A 123 -0.06 11.51 -16.96
C ASP A 123 1.40 11.03 -17.08
N GLU A 124 2.31 11.92 -17.52
CA GLU A 124 3.76 11.57 -17.63
C GLU A 124 4.38 11.22 -16.25
N ALA A 125 3.95 11.88 -15.17
CA ALA A 125 4.36 11.49 -13.83
C ALA A 125 3.85 10.09 -13.45
N GLY A 126 2.71 9.66 -13.96
CA GLY A 126 2.21 8.31 -13.86
C GLY A 126 3.14 7.30 -14.55
N ASP A 127 3.63 7.63 -15.74
CA ASP A 127 4.57 6.78 -16.48
C ASP A 127 5.94 6.71 -15.80
N VAL A 128 6.41 7.80 -15.19
CA VAL A 128 7.58 7.77 -14.28
C VAL A 128 7.35 6.78 -13.13
N CYS A 129 6.17 6.79 -12.50
CA CYS A 129 5.84 5.83 -11.43
C CYS A 129 5.83 4.38 -11.95
N TRP A 130 5.36 4.14 -13.17
CA TRP A 130 5.37 2.82 -13.78
C TRP A 130 6.80 2.29 -13.93
N TYR A 131 7.72 3.11 -14.43
CA TYR A 131 9.12 2.71 -14.55
C TYR A 131 9.83 2.56 -13.20
N LEU A 132 9.42 3.29 -12.16
CA LEU A 132 9.89 3.05 -10.78
C LEU A 132 9.43 1.68 -10.26
N ALA A 133 8.19 1.28 -10.55
CA ALA A 133 7.69 -0.05 -10.20
C ALA A 133 8.45 -1.17 -10.96
N LEU A 134 8.75 -0.95 -12.25
CA LEU A 134 9.54 -1.86 -13.06
C LEU A 134 10.98 -1.99 -12.51
N LEU A 135 11.60 -0.86 -12.11
CA LEU A 135 12.92 -0.83 -11.49
C LEU A 135 12.94 -1.64 -10.20
N ALA A 136 11.98 -1.43 -9.30
CA ALA A 136 11.86 -2.19 -8.05
C ALA A 136 11.75 -3.69 -8.33
N SER A 137 10.88 -4.07 -9.26
CA SER A 137 10.67 -5.47 -9.66
C SER A 137 11.90 -6.10 -10.27
N SER A 138 12.68 -5.35 -11.08
CA SER A 138 13.94 -5.82 -11.65
C SER A 138 15.03 -6.07 -10.62
N LEU A 139 14.92 -5.47 -9.44
CA LEU A 139 15.83 -5.65 -8.31
C LEU A 139 15.30 -6.65 -7.26
N ASN A 140 14.15 -7.29 -7.51
CA ASN A 140 13.45 -8.18 -6.57
C ASN A 140 13.15 -7.54 -5.21
N VAL A 141 12.80 -6.26 -5.21
CA VAL A 141 12.35 -5.53 -4.02
C VAL A 141 10.99 -4.89 -4.27
N SER A 142 10.29 -4.54 -3.21
CA SER A 142 9.09 -3.74 -3.35
C SER A 142 9.42 -2.26 -3.53
N LEU A 143 8.56 -1.54 -4.26
CA LEU A 143 8.67 -0.09 -4.38
C LEU A 143 8.53 0.57 -2.99
N GLU A 144 7.69 0.00 -2.13
CA GLU A 144 7.55 0.43 -0.74
C GLU A 144 8.87 0.30 0.03
N GLU A 145 9.63 -0.79 -0.14
CA GLU A 145 10.95 -0.94 0.49
C GLU A 145 11.92 0.15 0.04
N ILE A 146 11.92 0.50 -1.25
CA ILE A 146 12.76 1.60 -1.77
C ILE A 146 12.36 2.92 -1.11
N MET A 147 11.06 3.19 -0.98
CA MET A 147 10.53 4.39 -0.33
C MET A 147 10.89 4.44 1.15
N GLN A 148 10.73 3.34 1.89
CA GLN A 148 11.10 3.23 3.31
C GLN A 148 12.59 3.51 3.53
N ARG A 149 13.46 2.88 2.76
CA ARG A 149 14.92 3.13 2.82
C ARG A 149 15.25 4.60 2.56
N ASN A 150 14.52 5.25 1.64
CA ASN A 150 14.71 6.67 1.39
C ASN A 150 14.24 7.53 2.57
N VAL A 151 13.08 7.24 3.16
CA VAL A 151 12.57 7.94 4.37
C VAL A 151 13.56 7.79 5.52
N GLU A 152 14.03 6.60 5.83
CA GLU A 152 15.04 6.36 6.87
C GLU A 152 16.32 7.17 6.64
N LYS A 153 16.79 7.21 5.40
CA LYS A 153 17.94 8.02 5.01
C LYS A 153 17.68 9.52 5.24
N LEU A 154 16.48 10.00 4.89
CA LEU A 154 16.09 11.41 5.08
C LEU A 154 15.94 11.75 6.57
N MET A 155 15.35 10.87 7.37
CA MET A 155 15.25 11.06 8.82
C MET A 155 16.61 11.11 9.50
N LYS A 156 17.58 10.29 9.07
CA LYS A 156 18.97 10.36 9.57
C LYS A 156 19.65 11.67 9.18
N ARG A 157 19.40 12.18 7.98
CA ARG A 157 20.00 13.43 7.48
C ARG A 157 19.36 14.67 8.10
N TYR A 158 18.06 14.66 8.25
CA TYR A 158 17.23 15.80 8.62
C TYR A 158 16.19 15.41 9.68
N PRO A 159 16.61 15.06 10.92
CA PRO A 159 15.70 14.56 11.95
C PRO A 159 14.60 15.55 12.34
N GLU A 160 14.89 16.85 12.26
CA GLU A 160 13.95 17.94 12.55
C GLU A 160 13.42 18.65 11.27
N GLY A 161 13.57 18.03 10.09
CA GLY A 161 13.25 18.62 8.81
C GLY A 161 14.47 19.18 8.07
N PHE A 162 14.25 19.79 6.89
CA PHE A 162 15.34 20.26 6.05
C PHE A 162 16.18 21.35 6.73
N ASP A 163 17.50 21.16 6.74
CA ASP A 163 18.49 22.10 7.27
C ASP A 163 19.59 22.39 6.23
N LYS A 164 19.81 23.66 5.94
CA LYS A 164 20.80 24.12 4.92
C LYS A 164 22.23 23.76 5.31
N ALA A 165 22.61 23.93 6.59
CA ALA A 165 23.97 23.62 7.05
C ALA A 165 24.25 22.14 6.95
N ARG A 166 23.31 21.28 7.31
CA ARG A 166 23.39 19.82 7.12
C ARG A 166 23.43 19.43 5.65
N SER A 167 22.77 20.18 4.76
CA SER A 167 22.82 19.95 3.32
C SER A 167 24.20 20.28 2.72
N ILE A 168 24.81 21.38 3.16
CA ILE A 168 26.12 21.85 2.69
C ILE A 168 27.25 20.96 3.24
N ASN A 169 27.18 20.60 4.53
CA ASN A 169 28.18 19.79 5.22
C ASN A 169 27.96 18.28 5.03
N ARG A 170 27.39 17.89 3.92
CA ARG A 170 27.09 16.50 3.59
C ARG A 170 28.41 15.73 3.48
N LEU A 171 28.73 14.96 4.51
CA LEU A 171 29.71 13.89 4.38
C LEU A 171 29.08 12.81 3.51
N GLU A 172 29.41 12.77 2.23
CA GLU A 172 29.12 11.65 1.35
C GLU A 172 29.82 10.40 1.92
N LYS A 173 28.99 9.45 2.40
CA LYS A 173 29.42 8.08 2.64
C LYS A 173 28.64 7.15 1.74
#